data_f7c82e392d5d0d299fdf03f90fadd8dd
#
_entry.id   f7c82e392d5d0d299fdf03f90fadd8dd
#
_cell.length_a   1.000
_cell.length_b   1.000
_cell.length_c   1.000
_cell.angle_alpha   90.00
_cell.angle_beta   90.00
_cell.angle_gamma   90.00
#
_symmetry.space_group_name_H-M   'P 1'
#
loop_
_entity.id
_entity.type
_entity.pdbx_description
1 polymer ?
#
loop_
_entity_poly.entity_id
_entity_poly.type
_entity_poly.pdbx_seq_one_letter_code
_entity_poly.pdbx_strand_id
1 'polypeptide(L)'
;MKTLSSFLAVVTLVSGAQAAVRTVSNAVGQPAQYTDLQTAITASSAGDTVYVMGSGTQYGSATIDRPITLIGAGYAPPAPAFATNISTVTITLAGSGSRLMSVEVPSTTYLYGNNVTVERSRMGTLYCSAGLSNVVIRHCYLTYTDLAMPNSALVTNNIFHSSGYLINSTSSSLIITNNLFMGYPVYALNNISNALITNNIFWGSTPVNSTVTNCTFNKNITYQTADNTLPYGSNTGTGNQINVNPYFTNAPNNAINYTYNYQLLAFSTGNDAGTDGTDIGIYGGVAPMPGLGGVPRIPRITQFDLQYSLVPQGGSLNVQVKAKKID
;
A
#
# COMPACT_ATOMS: atom_id res chain seq x y z
N MET A 1 33.86 64.54 14.72
CA MET A 1 32.61 64.02 14.13
C MET A 1 32.73 62.55 14.05
N LYS A 2 31.99 61.80 14.87
CA LYS A 2 31.92 60.30 14.83
C LYS A 2 30.67 59.93 14.08
N THR A 3 30.82 59.36 12.90
CA THR A 3 29.72 58.83 12.10
C THR A 3 29.30 57.53 12.69
N LEU A 4 28.02 57.42 13.16
CA LEU A 4 27.36 56.25 13.66
C LEU A 4 26.74 55.51 12.46
N SER A 5 27.34 54.39 12.04
CA SER A 5 26.74 53.52 11.00
C SER A 5 25.68 52.63 11.63
N SER A 6 24.42 52.92 11.33
CA SER A 6 23.29 52.06 11.73
C SER A 6 23.25 50.80 10.85
N PHE A 7 23.48 49.64 11.43
CA PHE A 7 23.25 48.32 10.80
C PHE A 7 21.78 47.98 10.91
N LEU A 8 21.04 47.98 9.80
CA LEU A 8 19.66 47.51 9.72
C LEU A 8 19.68 46.00 9.53
N ALA A 9 19.42 45.24 10.60
CA ALA A 9 19.25 43.80 10.52
C ALA A 9 17.85 43.47 9.95
N VAL A 10 17.81 43.00 8.71
CA VAL A 10 16.57 42.44 8.11
C VAL A 10 16.36 41.03 8.65
N VAL A 11 15.45 40.85 9.60
CA VAL A 11 14.98 39.55 10.07
C VAL A 11 13.93 39.06 9.08
N THR A 12 14.33 38.19 8.17
CA THR A 12 13.39 37.45 7.34
C THR A 12 12.70 36.36 8.21
N LEU A 13 11.45 36.58 8.56
CA LEU A 13 10.59 35.55 9.14
C LEU A 13 10.34 34.50 8.05
N VAL A 14 11.08 33.41 8.10
CA VAL A 14 10.72 32.19 7.35
C VAL A 14 9.49 31.59 8.02
N SER A 15 8.31 31.95 7.55
CA SER A 15 7.08 31.21 7.92
C SER A 15 7.20 29.79 7.36
N GLY A 16 7.56 28.83 8.19
CA GLY A 16 7.51 27.42 7.83
C GLY A 16 6.09 27.12 7.38
N ALA A 17 5.91 26.74 6.12
CA ALA A 17 4.63 26.26 5.62
C ALA A 17 4.26 24.99 6.41
N GLN A 18 3.24 25.08 7.25
CA GLN A 18 2.69 23.91 7.92
C GLN A 18 1.93 23.08 6.90
N ALA A 19 2.16 21.75 6.92
CA ALA A 19 1.41 20.82 6.10
C ALA A 19 -0.08 20.90 6.46
N ALA A 20 -0.91 21.22 5.49
CA ALA A 20 -2.36 21.30 5.66
C ALA A 20 -3.03 19.96 5.38
N VAL A 21 -4.19 19.74 6.02
CA VAL A 21 -5.08 18.62 5.67
C VAL A 21 -6.26 19.18 4.88
N ARG A 22 -6.45 18.65 3.67
CA ARG A 22 -7.59 18.97 2.80
C ARG A 22 -8.52 17.78 2.75
N THR A 23 -9.82 18.02 2.92
CA THR A 23 -10.82 16.96 2.89
C THR A 23 -11.60 16.99 1.60
N VAL A 24 -11.90 15.80 1.06
CA VAL A 24 -12.63 15.61 -0.20
C VAL A 24 -13.78 14.63 0.00
N SER A 25 -14.98 14.99 -0.46
CA SER A 25 -16.10 14.06 -0.56
C SER A 25 -16.98 14.43 -1.77
N ASN A 26 -17.26 13.43 -2.62
CA ASN A 26 -18.24 13.55 -3.68
C ASN A 26 -19.63 12.99 -3.29
N ALA A 27 -19.80 12.58 -2.04
CA ALA A 27 -21.05 12.08 -1.51
C ALA A 27 -21.97 13.24 -1.07
N VAL A 28 -23.22 13.18 -1.47
CA VAL A 28 -24.23 14.19 -1.08
C VAL A 28 -24.40 14.17 0.46
N GLY A 29 -24.38 15.33 1.07
CA GLY A 29 -24.60 15.49 2.51
C GLY A 29 -23.39 15.19 3.38
N GLN A 30 -22.23 14.80 2.83
CA GLN A 30 -20.98 14.70 3.55
C GLN A 30 -20.20 16.02 3.48
N PRO A 31 -20.01 16.75 4.58
CA PRO A 31 -19.24 18.00 4.56
C PRO A 31 -17.75 17.71 4.31
N ALA A 32 -17.20 18.36 3.32
CA ALA A 32 -15.77 18.36 3.02
C ALA A 32 -15.38 19.72 2.41
N GLN A 33 -14.07 20.05 2.40
CA GLN A 33 -13.58 21.29 1.81
C GLN A 33 -13.75 21.30 0.27
N TYR A 34 -13.67 20.11 -0.34
CA TYR A 34 -13.74 19.92 -1.78
C TYR A 34 -14.71 18.78 -2.11
N THR A 35 -15.41 18.91 -3.22
CA THR A 35 -16.24 17.84 -3.79
C THR A 35 -15.52 17.10 -4.91
N ASP A 36 -14.50 17.71 -5.51
CA ASP A 36 -13.68 17.16 -6.59
C ASP A 36 -12.25 16.89 -6.12
N LEU A 37 -11.76 15.69 -6.40
CA LEU A 37 -10.44 15.23 -5.97
C LEU A 37 -9.30 15.99 -6.63
N GLN A 38 -9.39 16.22 -7.94
CA GLN A 38 -8.32 16.92 -8.67
C GLN A 38 -8.20 18.38 -8.23
N THR A 39 -9.33 19.03 -7.95
CA THR A 39 -9.36 20.40 -7.41
C THR A 39 -8.65 20.48 -6.06
N ALA A 40 -8.87 19.50 -5.17
CA ALA A 40 -8.19 19.44 -3.88
C ALA A 40 -6.66 19.22 -4.03
N ILE A 41 -6.24 18.34 -4.94
CA ILE A 41 -4.83 18.11 -5.26
C ILE A 41 -4.18 19.38 -5.81
N THR A 42 -4.84 20.07 -6.74
CA THR A 42 -4.35 21.31 -7.35
C THR A 42 -4.19 22.43 -6.31
N ALA A 43 -5.10 22.50 -5.34
CA ALA A 43 -5.03 23.47 -4.24
C ALA A 43 -4.01 23.12 -3.16
N SER A 44 -3.40 21.93 -3.18
CA SER A 44 -2.43 21.49 -2.18
C SER A 44 -1.04 22.04 -2.44
N SER A 45 -0.25 22.17 -1.37
CA SER A 45 1.17 22.45 -1.40
C SER A 45 1.98 21.19 -1.12
N ALA A 46 3.30 21.23 -1.41
CA ALA A 46 4.20 20.14 -1.04
C ALA A 46 4.15 19.87 0.47
N GLY A 47 4.01 18.60 0.83
CA GLY A 47 3.86 18.15 2.22
C GLY A 47 2.42 18.07 2.73
N ASP A 48 1.44 18.62 2.00
CA ASP A 48 0.02 18.56 2.41
C ASP A 48 -0.51 17.12 2.38
N THR A 49 -1.58 16.92 3.16
CA THR A 49 -2.37 15.68 3.15
C THR A 49 -3.72 15.93 2.49
N VAL A 50 -4.09 15.12 1.50
CA VAL A 50 -5.43 15.07 0.92
C VAL A 50 -6.15 13.86 1.47
N TYR A 51 -7.13 14.07 2.33
CA TYR A 51 -7.96 13.01 2.88
C TYR A 51 -9.23 12.86 2.06
N VAL A 52 -9.37 11.72 1.39
CA VAL A 52 -10.49 11.40 0.50
C VAL A 52 -11.45 10.48 1.23
N MET A 53 -12.64 10.96 1.52
CA MET A 53 -13.66 10.20 2.23
C MET A 53 -14.16 9.02 1.39
N GLY A 54 -14.64 7.97 2.04
CA GLY A 54 -15.30 6.87 1.35
C GLY A 54 -16.63 7.34 0.75
N SER A 55 -16.96 6.83 -0.44
CA SER A 55 -18.17 7.21 -1.17
C SER A 55 -18.76 6.05 -1.94
N GLY A 56 -20.07 6.02 -2.06
CA GLY A 56 -20.77 5.11 -2.98
C GLY A 56 -20.60 5.48 -4.46
N THR A 57 -20.04 6.67 -4.74
CA THR A 57 -19.72 7.14 -6.09
C THR A 57 -18.20 7.16 -6.28
N GLN A 58 -17.72 6.58 -7.38
CA GLN A 58 -16.30 6.61 -7.71
C GLN A 58 -15.81 8.04 -7.94
N TYR A 59 -14.62 8.35 -7.41
CA TYR A 59 -13.90 9.58 -7.73
C TYR A 59 -13.30 9.50 -9.14
N GLY A 60 -13.19 10.65 -9.81
CA GLY A 60 -12.51 10.78 -11.10
C GLY A 60 -11.02 10.41 -11.02
N SER A 61 -10.34 10.52 -12.17
CA SER A 61 -8.89 10.33 -12.23
C SER A 61 -8.16 11.44 -11.46
N ALA A 62 -7.03 11.08 -10.84
CA ALA A 62 -6.20 11.99 -10.05
C ALA A 62 -4.77 12.05 -10.60
N THR A 63 -4.27 13.28 -10.81
CA THR A 63 -2.87 13.54 -11.17
C THR A 63 -2.19 14.25 -10.00
N ILE A 64 -1.15 13.62 -9.44
CA ILE A 64 -0.35 14.13 -8.33
C ILE A 64 0.96 14.67 -8.91
N ASP A 65 1.09 15.99 -8.95
CA ASP A 65 2.19 16.74 -9.56
C ASP A 65 3.05 17.48 -8.54
N ARG A 66 2.94 17.13 -7.27
CA ARG A 66 3.74 17.64 -6.13
C ARG A 66 3.76 16.60 -5.01
N PRO A 67 4.78 16.59 -4.14
CA PRO A 67 4.85 15.61 -3.05
C PRO A 67 3.74 15.86 -2.02
N ILE A 68 2.72 14.99 -2.01
CA ILE A 68 1.61 15.01 -1.05
C ILE A 68 1.36 13.60 -0.50
N THR A 69 0.64 13.54 0.61
CA THR A 69 0.05 12.29 1.10
C THR A 69 -1.43 12.24 0.74
N LEU A 70 -1.84 11.30 -0.12
CA LEU A 70 -3.24 11.02 -0.40
C LEU A 70 -3.70 9.84 0.44
N ILE A 71 -4.71 10.03 1.28
CA ILE A 71 -5.24 9.01 2.19
C ILE A 71 -6.73 8.81 1.91
N GLY A 72 -7.13 7.57 1.65
CA GLY A 72 -8.54 7.17 1.56
C GLY A 72 -9.07 6.52 2.83
N ALA A 73 -10.30 6.06 2.78
CA ALA A 73 -10.98 5.35 3.87
C ALA A 73 -10.64 3.84 3.91
N GLY A 74 -9.95 3.32 2.90
CA GLY A 74 -9.70 1.91 2.67
C GLY A 74 -10.40 1.40 1.41
N TYR A 75 -10.04 0.17 0.98
CA TYR A 75 -10.67 -0.51 -0.16
C TYR A 75 -11.79 -1.48 0.26
N ALA A 76 -11.81 -1.91 1.52
CA ALA A 76 -12.87 -2.69 2.12
C ALA A 76 -13.05 -2.29 3.61
N PRO A 77 -13.47 -1.05 3.90
CA PRO A 77 -13.69 -0.62 5.26
C PRO A 77 -14.90 -1.36 5.85
N PRO A 78 -14.95 -1.55 7.17
CA PRO A 78 -16.12 -2.13 7.81
C PRO A 78 -17.40 -1.33 7.53
N ALA A 79 -18.51 -2.02 7.29
CA ALA A 79 -19.80 -1.38 7.12
C ALA A 79 -20.18 -0.54 8.36
N PRO A 80 -20.89 0.58 8.19
CA PRO A 80 -21.51 1.10 6.96
C PRO A 80 -20.60 2.01 6.12
N ALA A 81 -19.30 2.07 6.37
CA ALA A 81 -18.37 2.93 5.62
C ALA A 81 -18.17 2.45 4.18
N PHE A 82 -18.06 3.40 3.26
CA PHE A 82 -17.73 3.14 1.86
C PHE A 82 -16.22 3.15 1.64
N ALA A 83 -15.77 2.41 0.62
CA ALA A 83 -14.41 2.47 0.11
C ALA A 83 -14.11 3.85 -0.53
N THR A 84 -12.84 4.22 -0.56
CA THR A 84 -12.39 5.32 -1.42
C THR A 84 -11.96 4.73 -2.75
N ASN A 85 -12.83 4.81 -3.75
CA ASN A 85 -12.61 4.28 -5.09
C ASN A 85 -12.26 5.42 -6.05
N ILE A 86 -11.05 5.39 -6.63
CA ILE A 86 -10.53 6.38 -7.57
C ILE A 86 -10.33 5.70 -8.93
N SER A 87 -10.78 6.30 -10.00
CA SER A 87 -10.74 5.71 -11.35
C SER A 87 -9.30 5.35 -11.77
N THR A 88 -8.42 6.33 -11.76
CA THR A 88 -6.99 6.21 -12.13
C THR A 88 -6.17 7.17 -11.30
N VAL A 89 -4.97 6.79 -10.91
CA VAL A 89 -4.02 7.68 -10.24
C VAL A 89 -2.74 7.77 -11.04
N THR A 90 -2.26 9.00 -11.28
CA THR A 90 -0.96 9.26 -11.90
C THR A 90 -0.10 10.08 -10.93
N ILE A 91 1.03 9.55 -10.50
CA ILE A 91 2.04 10.31 -9.75
C ILE A 91 3.13 10.70 -10.75
N THR A 92 3.20 11.99 -11.10
CA THR A 92 4.16 12.50 -12.07
C THR A 92 5.57 12.60 -11.46
N LEU A 93 6.58 12.92 -12.26
CA LEU A 93 7.93 13.18 -11.75
C LEU A 93 7.96 14.31 -10.71
N ALA A 94 7.15 15.35 -10.89
CA ALA A 94 7.02 16.44 -9.91
C ALA A 94 6.33 16.00 -8.61
N GLY A 95 5.56 14.88 -8.66
CA GLY A 95 4.97 14.24 -7.50
C GLY A 95 5.92 13.32 -6.72
N SER A 96 7.23 13.32 -7.00
CA SER A 96 8.22 12.53 -6.25
C SER A 96 8.12 12.78 -4.75
N GLY A 97 8.25 11.71 -3.95
CA GLY A 97 8.07 11.78 -2.50
C GLY A 97 6.63 11.61 -2.02
N SER A 98 5.67 11.46 -2.93
CA SER A 98 4.26 11.26 -2.56
C SER A 98 4.00 9.89 -1.92
N ARG A 99 2.95 9.85 -1.08
CA ARG A 99 2.38 8.62 -0.53
C ARG A 99 0.93 8.47 -0.97
N LEU A 100 0.60 7.29 -1.48
CA LEU A 100 -0.75 6.88 -1.84
C LEU A 100 -1.17 5.75 -0.92
N MET A 101 -2.21 5.96 -0.13
CA MET A 101 -2.59 4.97 0.87
C MET A 101 -4.10 4.85 1.06
N SER A 102 -4.53 3.63 1.36
CA SER A 102 -5.91 3.33 1.78
C SER A 102 -6.96 3.67 0.72
N VAL A 103 -6.64 3.42 -0.54
CA VAL A 103 -7.55 3.65 -1.69
C VAL A 103 -7.76 2.36 -2.48
N GLU A 104 -8.84 2.33 -3.25
CA GLU A 104 -9.06 1.38 -4.33
C GLU A 104 -8.87 2.10 -5.67
N VAL A 105 -8.01 1.55 -6.54
CA VAL A 105 -7.84 2.00 -7.92
C VAL A 105 -8.04 0.79 -8.83
N PRO A 106 -9.27 0.55 -9.34
CA PRO A 106 -9.59 -0.66 -10.10
C PRO A 106 -8.92 -0.69 -11.48
N SER A 107 -8.60 0.45 -12.04
CA SER A 107 -7.87 0.58 -13.30
C SER A 107 -6.35 0.61 -13.05
N THR A 108 -5.64 1.58 -13.60
CA THR A 108 -4.19 1.67 -13.50
C THR A 108 -3.74 2.81 -12.60
N THR A 109 -2.75 2.52 -11.76
CA THR A 109 -1.94 3.51 -11.06
C THR A 109 -0.61 3.65 -11.78
N TYR A 110 -0.28 4.86 -12.24
CA TYR A 110 0.96 5.17 -12.93
C TYR A 110 1.93 5.91 -12.00
N LEU A 111 3.13 5.35 -11.82
CA LEU A 111 4.20 5.97 -11.06
C LEU A 111 5.31 6.43 -12.00
N TYR A 112 5.53 7.73 -12.06
CA TYR A 112 6.63 8.41 -12.77
C TYR A 112 7.53 9.20 -11.82
N GLY A 113 7.24 9.17 -10.52
CA GLY A 113 8.00 9.87 -9.47
C GLY A 113 8.91 8.94 -8.67
N ASN A 114 10.02 9.48 -8.18
CA ASN A 114 10.93 8.79 -7.25
C ASN A 114 10.42 8.88 -5.80
N ASN A 115 10.94 8.03 -4.91
CA ASN A 115 10.63 8.04 -3.47
C ASN A 115 9.12 7.93 -3.19
N VAL A 116 8.38 7.21 -4.03
CA VAL A 116 6.93 7.02 -3.91
C VAL A 116 6.63 5.81 -3.03
N THR A 117 5.69 5.97 -2.10
CA THR A 117 5.14 4.86 -1.31
C THR A 117 3.68 4.63 -1.68
N VAL A 118 3.36 3.39 -2.06
CA VAL A 118 1.99 2.89 -2.22
C VAL A 118 1.72 1.88 -1.12
N GLU A 119 0.73 2.15 -0.29
CA GLU A 119 0.46 1.26 0.83
C GLU A 119 -1.04 1.11 1.15
N ARG A 120 -1.41 -0.05 1.72
CA ARG A 120 -2.76 -0.35 2.21
C ARG A 120 -3.85 -0.13 1.17
N SER A 121 -3.53 -0.31 -0.09
CA SER A 121 -4.42 0.00 -1.21
C SER A 121 -4.73 -1.24 -2.03
N ARG A 122 -5.85 -1.22 -2.74
CA ARG A 122 -6.18 -2.22 -3.75
C ARG A 122 -6.00 -1.62 -5.13
N MET A 123 -5.23 -2.31 -5.97
CA MET A 123 -4.91 -1.83 -7.31
C MET A 123 -5.19 -2.90 -8.36
N GLY A 124 -5.82 -2.51 -9.47
CA GLY A 124 -5.92 -3.35 -10.65
C GLY A 124 -4.52 -3.52 -11.26
N THR A 125 -4.02 -2.51 -11.93
CA THR A 125 -2.65 -2.47 -12.44
C THR A 125 -1.84 -1.40 -11.72
N LEU A 126 -0.64 -1.74 -11.25
CA LEU A 126 0.35 -0.79 -10.80
C LEU A 126 1.51 -0.76 -11.79
N TYR A 127 1.70 0.37 -12.47
CA TYR A 127 2.76 0.59 -13.45
C TYR A 127 3.81 1.54 -12.86
N CYS A 128 5.07 1.11 -12.85
CA CYS A 128 6.21 1.94 -12.50
C CYS A 128 7.08 2.19 -13.73
N SER A 129 7.31 3.45 -14.06
CA SER A 129 8.19 3.83 -15.18
C SER A 129 9.64 3.41 -14.95
N ALA A 130 10.40 3.32 -16.04
CA ALA A 130 11.83 3.04 -15.97
C ALA A 130 12.61 4.15 -15.24
N GLY A 131 13.72 3.77 -14.58
CA GLY A 131 14.65 4.69 -13.94
C GLY A 131 14.21 5.23 -12.57
N LEU A 132 13.05 4.83 -12.06
CA LEU A 132 12.59 5.28 -10.73
C LEU A 132 13.45 4.68 -9.62
N SER A 133 13.63 5.44 -8.54
CA SER A 133 14.38 5.01 -7.36
C SER A 133 13.51 5.10 -6.10
N ASN A 134 13.75 4.18 -5.16
CA ASN A 134 13.12 4.15 -3.84
C ASN A 134 11.58 4.06 -3.90
N VAL A 135 11.06 3.22 -4.80
CA VAL A 135 9.63 2.89 -4.82
C VAL A 135 9.33 1.82 -3.76
N VAL A 136 8.36 2.08 -2.91
CA VAL A 136 7.92 1.14 -1.86
C VAL A 136 6.46 0.76 -2.09
N ILE A 137 6.19 -0.53 -2.25
CA ILE A 137 4.85 -1.09 -2.41
C ILE A 137 4.63 -2.06 -1.24
N ARG A 138 3.70 -1.74 -0.34
CA ARG A 138 3.48 -2.56 0.85
C ARG A 138 2.03 -2.59 1.31
N HIS A 139 1.65 -3.71 1.96
CA HIS A 139 0.32 -3.90 2.56
C HIS A 139 -0.82 -3.73 1.55
N CYS A 140 -0.54 -3.94 0.28
CA CYS A 140 -1.49 -3.80 -0.80
C CYS A 140 -2.11 -5.14 -1.20
N TYR A 141 -3.29 -5.05 -1.79
CA TYR A 141 -3.85 -6.11 -2.63
C TYR A 141 -3.67 -5.71 -4.09
N LEU A 142 -2.97 -6.53 -4.86
CA LEU A 142 -2.54 -6.21 -6.21
C LEU A 142 -2.99 -7.31 -7.18
N THR A 143 -3.56 -6.90 -8.31
CA THR A 143 -3.88 -7.84 -9.38
C THR A 143 -2.69 -8.03 -10.30
N TYR A 144 -2.03 -6.94 -10.71
CA TYR A 144 -0.85 -6.97 -11.57
C TYR A 144 0.08 -5.80 -11.24
N THR A 145 1.39 -6.04 -11.28
CA THR A 145 2.38 -4.99 -11.06
C THR A 145 3.44 -5.05 -12.15
N ASP A 146 3.53 -3.99 -12.92
CA ASP A 146 4.58 -3.80 -13.93
C ASP A 146 5.63 -2.82 -13.40
N LEU A 147 6.78 -3.36 -13.05
CA LEU A 147 7.95 -2.61 -12.59
C LEU A 147 8.92 -2.47 -13.76
N ALA A 148 8.60 -1.61 -14.72
CA ALA A 148 9.42 -1.39 -15.90
C ALA A 148 10.76 -0.73 -15.52
N MET A 149 11.72 -1.51 -15.04
CA MET A 149 13.11 -1.11 -14.75
C MET A 149 13.25 0.03 -13.71
N PRO A 150 12.65 -0.05 -12.52
CA PRO A 150 13.05 0.87 -11.46
C PRO A 150 14.51 0.60 -11.08
N ASN A 151 15.27 1.66 -10.76
CA ASN A 151 16.63 1.52 -10.24
C ASN A 151 16.64 0.85 -8.87
N SER A 152 15.58 1.08 -8.05
CA SER A 152 15.37 0.36 -6.81
C SER A 152 13.90 0.33 -6.42
N ALA A 153 13.41 -0.84 -6.01
CA ALA A 153 12.07 -0.99 -5.47
C ALA A 153 12.01 -2.04 -4.36
N LEU A 154 11.17 -1.78 -3.37
CA LEU A 154 10.82 -2.72 -2.30
C LEU A 154 9.36 -3.11 -2.42
N VAL A 155 9.10 -4.39 -2.63
CA VAL A 155 7.75 -4.97 -2.69
C VAL A 155 7.59 -5.90 -1.50
N THR A 156 6.84 -5.48 -0.48
CA THR A 156 6.81 -6.21 0.79
C THR A 156 5.41 -6.29 1.41
N ASN A 157 5.12 -7.42 2.04
CA ASN A 157 3.87 -7.65 2.79
C ASN A 157 2.61 -7.35 1.96
N ASN A 158 2.60 -7.73 0.68
CA ASN A 158 1.46 -7.58 -0.21
C ASN A 158 0.78 -8.93 -0.48
N ILE A 159 -0.48 -8.87 -0.87
CA ILE A 159 -1.21 -9.99 -1.45
C ILE A 159 -1.34 -9.75 -2.94
N PHE A 160 -0.88 -10.70 -3.72
CA PHE A 160 -1.05 -10.75 -5.18
C PHE A 160 -2.04 -11.84 -5.56
N HIS A 161 -3.01 -11.51 -6.39
CA HIS A 161 -4.00 -12.48 -6.87
C HIS A 161 -4.50 -12.12 -8.27
N SER A 162 -4.18 -12.94 -9.25
CA SER A 162 -4.61 -12.76 -10.65
C SER A 162 -4.56 -14.07 -11.43
N SER A 163 -5.02 -14.03 -12.67
CA SER A 163 -4.85 -15.05 -13.69
C SER A 163 -3.74 -14.74 -14.70
N GLY A 164 -2.91 -13.71 -14.47
CA GLY A 164 -1.73 -13.33 -15.28
C GLY A 164 -0.46 -13.22 -14.42
N TYR A 165 0.65 -12.79 -14.98
CA TYR A 165 1.84 -12.48 -14.18
C TYR A 165 1.52 -11.49 -13.06
N LEU A 166 2.07 -11.74 -11.88
CA LEU A 166 1.79 -10.90 -10.72
C LEU A 166 2.79 -9.76 -10.58
N ILE A 167 4.07 -10.04 -10.84
CA ILE A 167 5.13 -9.03 -10.95
C ILE A 167 5.89 -9.27 -12.26
N ASN A 168 5.98 -8.24 -13.09
CA ASN A 168 6.85 -8.18 -14.25
C ASN A 168 7.87 -7.05 -14.05
N SER A 169 9.17 -7.33 -14.19
CA SER A 169 10.20 -6.33 -13.96
C SER A 169 11.49 -6.68 -14.68
N THR A 170 12.12 -5.68 -15.29
CA THR A 170 13.48 -5.79 -15.84
C THR A 170 14.52 -5.10 -14.94
N SER A 171 14.18 -4.79 -13.70
CA SER A 171 15.05 -4.16 -12.71
C SER A 171 16.09 -5.13 -12.16
N SER A 172 17.29 -4.61 -11.88
CA SER A 172 18.38 -5.34 -11.23
C SER A 172 18.54 -5.08 -9.73
N SER A 173 17.69 -4.25 -9.13
CA SER A 173 17.77 -3.88 -7.70
C SER A 173 16.41 -3.97 -7.04
N LEU A 174 15.75 -5.12 -7.20
CA LEU A 174 14.42 -5.38 -6.69
C LEU A 174 14.49 -6.27 -5.45
N ILE A 175 13.81 -5.86 -4.38
CA ILE A 175 13.61 -6.67 -3.18
C ILE A 175 12.13 -7.05 -3.10
N ILE A 176 11.85 -8.35 -3.13
CA ILE A 176 10.51 -8.92 -2.99
C ILE A 176 10.49 -9.78 -1.74
N THR A 177 9.86 -9.30 -0.67
CA THR A 177 9.92 -9.99 0.62
C THR A 177 8.58 -10.03 1.33
N ASN A 178 8.33 -11.11 2.06
CA ASN A 178 7.13 -11.25 2.89
C ASN A 178 5.79 -11.06 2.13
N ASN A 179 5.71 -11.42 0.86
CA ASN A 179 4.46 -11.35 0.11
C ASN A 179 3.75 -12.71 0.08
N LEU A 180 2.44 -12.66 -0.19
CA LEU A 180 1.61 -13.81 -0.48
C LEU A 180 1.16 -13.73 -1.95
N PHE A 181 1.62 -14.68 -2.75
CA PHE A 181 1.25 -14.83 -4.15
C PHE A 181 0.20 -15.93 -4.28
N MET A 182 -0.98 -15.56 -4.75
CA MET A 182 -2.11 -16.46 -4.94
C MET A 182 -2.64 -16.39 -6.38
N GLY A 183 -3.41 -17.37 -6.77
CA GLY A 183 -4.01 -17.45 -8.10
C GLY A 183 -3.67 -18.77 -8.81
N TYR A 184 -4.26 -19.01 -9.97
CA TYR A 184 -4.06 -20.26 -10.70
C TYR A 184 -4.33 -20.05 -12.20
N PRO A 185 -3.61 -20.72 -13.09
CA PRO A 185 -2.23 -21.22 -13.03
C PRO A 185 -1.28 -20.22 -13.71
N VAL A 186 -0.62 -19.36 -12.94
CA VAL A 186 0.21 -18.29 -13.48
C VAL A 186 1.59 -18.27 -12.84
N TYR A 187 2.52 -17.65 -13.53
CA TYR A 187 3.82 -17.34 -12.96
C TYR A 187 3.71 -16.06 -12.12
N ALA A 188 4.15 -16.15 -10.86
CA ALA A 188 4.16 -14.99 -9.98
C ALA A 188 5.13 -13.92 -10.47
N LEU A 189 6.32 -14.35 -10.86
CA LEU A 189 7.44 -13.48 -11.26
C LEU A 189 7.79 -13.67 -12.73
N ASN A 190 8.05 -12.58 -13.44
CA ASN A 190 8.38 -12.59 -14.86
C ASN A 190 9.43 -11.52 -15.19
N ASN A 191 10.36 -11.83 -16.08
CA ASN A 191 11.43 -10.93 -16.57
C ASN A 191 12.29 -10.30 -15.45
N ILE A 192 12.52 -11.01 -14.34
CA ILE A 192 13.27 -10.49 -13.19
C ILE A 192 14.68 -11.05 -13.20
N SER A 193 15.66 -10.18 -12.95
CA SER A 193 17.06 -10.60 -12.81
C SER A 193 17.73 -9.92 -11.61
N ASN A 194 18.68 -10.63 -10.98
CA ASN A 194 19.50 -10.14 -9.87
C ASN A 194 18.71 -9.62 -8.65
N ALA A 195 17.48 -10.07 -8.47
CA ALA A 195 16.63 -9.67 -7.36
C ALA A 195 16.87 -10.51 -6.10
N LEU A 196 16.56 -9.93 -4.94
CA LEU A 196 16.47 -10.63 -3.66
C LEU A 196 15.00 -10.96 -3.37
N ILE A 197 14.69 -12.26 -3.26
CA ILE A 197 13.32 -12.78 -3.11
C ILE A 197 13.29 -13.66 -1.86
N THR A 198 12.74 -13.13 -0.77
CA THR A 198 12.85 -13.78 0.55
C THR A 198 11.52 -13.81 1.29
N ASN A 199 11.32 -14.84 2.11
CA ASN A 199 10.18 -14.92 3.02
C ASN A 199 8.80 -14.82 2.36
N ASN A 200 8.67 -15.16 1.06
CA ASN A 200 7.40 -15.13 0.35
C ASN A 200 6.69 -16.48 0.42
N ILE A 201 5.37 -16.46 0.32
CA ILE A 201 4.54 -17.65 0.13
C ILE A 201 3.94 -17.61 -1.28
N PHE A 202 4.19 -18.65 -2.05
CA PHE A 202 3.60 -18.90 -3.37
C PHE A 202 2.56 -20.01 -3.21
N TRP A 203 1.29 -19.65 -3.24
CA TRP A 203 0.17 -20.58 -3.09
C TRP A 203 -0.68 -20.62 -4.36
N GLY A 204 -0.55 -21.69 -5.13
CA GLY A 204 -1.20 -21.88 -6.42
C GLY A 204 -0.49 -21.16 -7.58
N SER A 205 0.14 -20.03 -7.37
CA SER A 205 0.95 -19.33 -8.38
C SER A 205 2.35 -19.94 -8.46
N THR A 206 2.76 -20.36 -9.65
CA THR A 206 4.13 -20.86 -9.89
C THR A 206 5.12 -19.72 -9.67
N PRO A 207 6.17 -19.90 -8.83
CA PRO A 207 7.06 -18.82 -8.46
C PRO A 207 7.69 -18.09 -9.64
N VAL A 208 8.28 -18.85 -10.57
CA VAL A 208 9.14 -18.32 -11.63
C VAL A 208 8.93 -19.05 -12.95
N ASN A 209 9.24 -18.36 -14.05
CA ASN A 209 9.46 -18.96 -15.36
C ASN A 209 10.92 -18.83 -15.78
N SER A 210 11.25 -19.23 -17.01
CA SER A 210 12.62 -19.21 -17.57
C SER A 210 13.20 -17.79 -17.73
N THR A 211 12.41 -16.73 -17.59
CA THR A 211 12.86 -15.33 -17.70
C THR A 211 13.31 -14.74 -16.36
N VAL A 212 13.19 -15.50 -15.26
CA VAL A 212 13.67 -15.10 -13.95
C VAL A 212 15.04 -15.74 -13.73
N THR A 213 16.09 -14.90 -13.68
CA THR A 213 17.48 -15.36 -13.73
C THR A 213 18.38 -14.65 -12.73
N ASN A 214 19.39 -15.37 -12.23
CA ASN A 214 20.41 -14.84 -11.31
C ASN A 214 19.84 -14.17 -10.03
N CYS A 215 18.63 -14.55 -9.62
CA CYS A 215 18.01 -14.08 -8.40
C CYS A 215 18.41 -14.96 -7.21
N THR A 216 18.28 -14.39 -6.00
CA THR A 216 18.51 -15.13 -4.76
C THR A 216 17.19 -15.39 -4.04
N PHE A 217 16.84 -16.67 -3.87
CA PHE A 217 15.60 -17.11 -3.20
C PHE A 217 15.94 -17.73 -1.85
N ASN A 218 15.60 -17.05 -0.75
CA ASN A 218 15.83 -17.57 0.59
C ASN A 218 14.53 -17.64 1.40
N LYS A 219 14.32 -18.77 2.09
CA LYS A 219 13.24 -18.92 3.05
C LYS A 219 11.84 -18.65 2.45
N ASN A 220 11.60 -19.00 1.18
CA ASN A 220 10.27 -18.93 0.59
C ASN A 220 9.53 -20.26 0.77
N ILE A 221 8.21 -20.22 0.77
CA ILE A 221 7.33 -21.40 0.76
C ILE A 221 6.65 -21.50 -0.60
N THR A 222 6.64 -22.69 -1.22
CA THR A 222 5.78 -23.01 -2.34
C THR A 222 4.72 -24.03 -1.91
N TYR A 223 3.48 -23.85 -2.38
CA TYR A 223 2.41 -24.78 -2.07
C TYR A 223 1.38 -24.85 -3.19
N GLN A 224 1.07 -26.07 -3.64
CA GLN A 224 0.07 -26.35 -4.68
C GLN A 224 0.24 -25.54 -5.96
N THR A 225 1.48 -25.25 -6.36
CA THR A 225 1.80 -24.60 -7.63
C THR A 225 2.01 -25.65 -8.73
N ALA A 226 1.96 -25.24 -10.01
CA ALA A 226 2.23 -26.16 -11.11
C ALA A 226 3.69 -26.64 -11.12
N ASP A 227 4.64 -25.78 -10.70
CA ASP A 227 6.03 -26.13 -10.41
C ASP A 227 6.45 -25.46 -9.11
N ASN A 228 6.73 -26.30 -8.11
CA ASN A 228 7.12 -25.84 -6.77
C ASN A 228 8.64 -25.61 -6.61
N THR A 229 9.45 -25.89 -7.65
CA THR A 229 10.92 -25.86 -7.55
C THR A 229 11.45 -24.48 -7.23
N LEU A 230 12.23 -24.34 -6.13
CA LEU A 230 12.99 -23.15 -5.76
C LEU A 230 14.33 -23.54 -5.11
N PRO A 231 15.46 -22.92 -5.53
CA PRO A 231 15.59 -22.04 -6.70
C PRO A 231 15.47 -22.79 -8.00
N TYR A 232 15.07 -22.10 -9.09
CA TYR A 232 14.88 -22.68 -10.43
C TYR A 232 15.89 -22.08 -11.41
N GLY A 233 16.45 -22.90 -12.30
CA GLY A 233 17.37 -22.45 -13.36
C GLY A 233 18.69 -21.90 -12.83
N SER A 234 19.07 -20.69 -13.24
CA SER A 234 20.29 -20.00 -12.80
C SER A 234 20.16 -19.28 -11.46
N ASN A 235 19.01 -19.36 -10.82
CA ASN A 235 18.76 -18.74 -9.51
C ASN A 235 19.45 -19.53 -8.39
N THR A 236 19.76 -18.86 -7.29
CA THR A 236 20.41 -19.43 -6.11
C THR A 236 19.58 -19.21 -4.84
N GLY A 237 20.01 -19.78 -3.73
CA GLY A 237 19.38 -19.53 -2.44
C GLY A 237 19.22 -20.78 -1.59
N THR A 238 18.75 -20.58 -0.35
CA THR A 238 18.68 -21.62 0.66
C THR A 238 17.43 -21.52 1.55
N GLY A 239 17.09 -22.64 2.19
CA GLY A 239 16.03 -22.69 3.19
C GLY A 239 14.61 -22.51 2.61
N ASN A 240 14.44 -22.67 1.30
CA ASN A 240 13.11 -22.69 0.67
C ASN A 240 12.38 -23.99 1.03
N GLN A 241 11.10 -23.90 1.32
CA GLN A 241 10.22 -25.01 1.68
C GLN A 241 9.35 -25.36 0.48
N ILE A 242 9.60 -26.53 -0.11
CA ILE A 242 9.05 -26.92 -1.40
C ILE A 242 7.78 -27.74 -1.23
N ASN A 243 6.67 -27.28 -1.79
CA ASN A 243 5.34 -27.88 -1.71
C ASN A 243 4.87 -28.15 -0.27
N VAL A 244 5.11 -27.19 0.60
CA VAL A 244 4.76 -27.26 2.02
C VAL A 244 3.52 -26.41 2.28
N ASN A 245 2.51 -27.01 2.95
CA ASN A 245 1.32 -26.26 3.34
C ASN A 245 1.70 -25.16 4.35
N PRO A 246 1.38 -23.88 4.10
CA PRO A 246 1.66 -22.80 5.04
C PRO A 246 0.81 -22.87 6.32
N TYR A 247 -0.30 -23.63 6.33
CA TYR A 247 -1.20 -23.74 7.47
C TYR A 247 -1.68 -22.38 7.99
N PHE A 248 -2.43 -21.68 7.17
CA PHE A 248 -3.09 -20.44 7.58
C PHE A 248 -4.18 -20.69 8.62
N THR A 249 -4.39 -19.74 9.52
CA THR A 249 -5.39 -19.80 10.59
C THR A 249 -6.81 -19.98 10.05
N ASN A 250 -7.16 -19.26 8.98
CA ASN A 250 -8.45 -19.38 8.31
C ASN A 250 -8.38 -18.90 6.86
N ALA A 251 -7.82 -19.73 5.99
CA ALA A 251 -7.84 -19.53 4.55
C ALA A 251 -7.99 -20.90 3.87
N PRO A 252 -9.22 -21.38 3.65
CA PRO A 252 -9.48 -22.75 3.17
C PRO A 252 -9.10 -22.98 1.70
N ASN A 253 -8.90 -21.91 0.95
CA ASN A 253 -8.49 -21.96 -0.46
C ASN A 253 -7.72 -20.70 -0.85
N ASN A 254 -7.08 -20.71 -2.02
CA ASN A 254 -6.28 -19.60 -2.55
C ASN A 254 -7.10 -18.50 -3.26
N ALA A 255 -8.39 -18.39 -2.98
CA ALA A 255 -9.21 -17.27 -3.41
C ALA A 255 -9.05 -16.09 -2.45
N ILE A 256 -9.24 -14.86 -2.98
CA ILE A 256 -9.22 -13.69 -2.12
C ILE A 256 -10.51 -13.54 -1.34
N ASN A 257 -10.40 -13.39 -0.04
CA ASN A 257 -11.52 -13.05 0.82
C ASN A 257 -11.01 -12.18 1.99
N TYR A 258 -11.60 -11.02 2.17
CA TYR A 258 -11.18 -10.07 3.23
C TYR A 258 -11.52 -10.53 4.65
N THR A 259 -12.31 -11.60 4.79
CA THR A 259 -12.59 -12.25 6.08
C THR A 259 -11.61 -13.37 6.42
N TYR A 260 -10.73 -13.75 5.47
CA TYR A 260 -9.72 -14.75 5.74
C TYR A 260 -8.62 -14.24 6.64
N ASN A 261 -8.05 -15.17 7.41
CA ASN A 261 -6.89 -14.91 8.24
C ASN A 261 -5.69 -15.71 7.70
N TYR A 262 -4.76 -14.99 7.08
CA TYR A 262 -3.53 -15.56 6.51
C TYR A 262 -2.36 -15.60 7.52
N GLN A 263 -2.61 -15.43 8.81
CA GLN A 263 -1.61 -15.71 9.84
C GLN A 263 -1.28 -17.21 9.85
N LEU A 264 -0.01 -17.53 10.04
CA LEU A 264 0.41 -18.91 10.18
C LEU A 264 -0.01 -19.47 11.54
N LEU A 265 -0.38 -20.75 11.55
CA LEU A 265 -0.58 -21.46 12.81
C LEU A 265 0.78 -21.75 13.47
N ALA A 266 0.82 -21.83 14.79
CA ALA A 266 2.07 -22.02 15.55
C ALA A 266 2.86 -23.29 15.17
N PHE A 267 2.22 -24.30 14.60
CA PHE A 267 2.89 -25.51 14.12
C PHE A 267 3.30 -25.43 12.63
N SER A 268 3.01 -24.32 11.93
CA SER A 268 3.47 -24.11 10.57
C SER A 268 5.01 -24.06 10.55
N THR A 269 5.61 -24.70 9.57
CA THR A 269 7.07 -24.63 9.37
C THR A 269 7.55 -23.26 8.89
N GLY A 270 6.62 -22.37 8.51
CA GLY A 270 6.88 -20.98 8.17
C GLY A 270 6.82 -20.02 9.37
N ASN A 271 6.29 -20.48 10.51
CA ASN A 271 6.22 -19.69 11.74
C ASN A 271 7.64 -19.45 12.29
N ASP A 272 7.99 -18.21 12.57
CA ASP A 272 9.32 -17.76 13.04
C ASP A 272 10.51 -18.25 12.18
N ALA A 273 10.25 -18.63 10.91
CA ALA A 273 11.24 -19.27 10.03
C ALA A 273 11.84 -18.32 8.98
N GLY A 274 11.44 -17.07 8.94
CA GLY A 274 11.97 -16.07 8.03
C GLY A 274 13.46 -15.78 8.22
N THR A 275 14.04 -15.04 7.31
CA THR A 275 15.46 -14.64 7.33
C THR A 275 15.81 -13.74 8.51
N ASP A 276 14.82 -13.10 9.10
CA ASP A 276 14.88 -12.18 10.24
C ASP A 276 14.32 -12.79 11.54
N GLY A 277 13.98 -14.09 11.52
CA GLY A 277 13.39 -14.80 12.66
C GLY A 277 11.90 -14.52 12.89
N THR A 278 11.22 -13.84 11.95
CA THR A 278 9.77 -13.67 11.96
C THR A 278 9.08 -14.67 11.03
N ASP A 279 7.75 -14.62 10.93
CA ASP A 279 6.98 -15.48 10.04
C ASP A 279 7.38 -15.29 8.57
N ILE A 280 7.28 -16.35 7.78
CA ILE A 280 7.29 -16.25 6.33
C ILE A 280 5.90 -15.75 5.88
N GLY A 281 5.86 -14.82 4.91
CA GLY A 281 4.62 -14.25 4.38
C GLY A 281 4.23 -12.91 4.98
N ILE A 282 3.01 -12.49 4.73
CA ILE A 282 2.55 -11.09 4.90
C ILE A 282 2.53 -10.58 6.35
N TYR A 283 2.57 -11.46 7.33
CA TYR A 283 2.59 -11.08 8.75
C TYR A 283 3.99 -11.13 9.38
N GLY A 284 5.02 -11.50 8.60
CA GLY A 284 6.41 -11.42 9.02
C GLY A 284 7.09 -10.11 8.62
N GLY A 285 8.38 -10.02 8.92
CA GLY A 285 9.20 -8.86 8.61
C GLY A 285 9.04 -7.70 9.59
N VAL A 286 9.80 -6.64 9.34
CA VAL A 286 9.83 -5.43 10.20
C VAL A 286 8.55 -4.60 10.13
N ALA A 287 7.70 -4.84 9.13
CA ALA A 287 6.46 -4.10 8.91
C ALA A 287 5.33 -5.06 8.52
N PRO A 288 4.87 -5.93 9.43
CA PRO A 288 3.83 -6.90 9.14
C PRO A 288 2.54 -6.25 8.67
N MET A 289 1.76 -6.96 7.86
CA MET A 289 0.48 -6.46 7.35
C MET A 289 -0.50 -6.23 8.51
N PRO A 290 -1.04 -5.02 8.68
CA PRO A 290 -1.86 -4.71 9.85
C PRO A 290 -3.32 -5.20 9.76
N GLY A 291 -3.65 -5.92 8.70
CA GLY A 291 -4.98 -6.45 8.41
C GLY A 291 -5.45 -6.10 7.00
N LEU A 292 -6.49 -6.79 6.55
CA LEU A 292 -7.08 -6.61 5.24
C LEU A 292 -8.04 -5.40 5.21
N GLY A 293 -8.46 -5.00 4.00
CA GLY A 293 -9.40 -3.88 3.81
C GLY A 293 -8.75 -2.50 3.67
N GLY A 294 -7.46 -2.39 3.95
CA GLY A 294 -6.68 -1.16 3.69
C GLY A 294 -7.06 0.04 4.56
N VAL A 295 -7.69 -0.18 5.69
CA VAL A 295 -8.14 0.91 6.57
C VAL A 295 -6.94 1.72 7.07
N PRO A 296 -6.96 3.10 6.95
CA PRO A 296 -5.82 3.93 7.32
C PRO A 296 -5.59 3.95 8.85
N ARG A 297 -4.31 4.11 9.25
CA ARG A 297 -3.90 4.26 10.66
C ARG A 297 -4.11 5.69 11.18
N ILE A 298 -5.30 6.21 10.99
CA ILE A 298 -5.69 7.52 11.53
C ILE A 298 -6.78 7.33 12.59
N PRO A 299 -6.88 8.21 13.61
CA PRO A 299 -7.97 8.16 14.56
C PRO A 299 -9.32 8.27 13.85
N ARG A 300 -10.27 7.41 14.23
CA ARG A 300 -11.64 7.43 13.71
C ARG A 300 -12.62 7.50 14.85
N ILE A 301 -13.64 8.30 14.66
CA ILE A 301 -14.81 8.29 15.57
C ILE A 301 -15.55 6.97 15.32
N THR A 302 -15.68 6.16 16.36
CA THR A 302 -16.38 4.88 16.32
C THR A 302 -17.75 4.94 16.97
N GLN A 303 -18.00 5.98 17.77
CA GLN A 303 -19.29 6.22 18.41
C GLN A 303 -19.47 7.73 18.58
N PHE A 304 -20.63 8.22 18.23
CA PHE A 304 -21.06 9.59 18.43
C PHE A 304 -22.52 9.58 18.88
N ASP A 305 -22.73 9.68 20.17
CA ASP A 305 -24.07 9.63 20.76
C ASP A 305 -24.47 11.01 21.27
N LEU A 306 -25.63 11.46 20.86
CA LEU A 306 -26.30 12.61 21.40
C LEU A 306 -27.31 12.13 22.44
N GLN A 307 -27.19 12.57 23.68
CA GLN A 307 -28.11 12.17 24.74
C GLN A 307 -29.53 12.68 24.49
N TYR A 308 -29.67 13.82 23.81
CA TYR A 308 -30.96 14.42 23.44
C TYR A 308 -30.89 14.98 22.01
N SER A 309 -31.96 14.82 21.23
CA SER A 309 -32.10 15.40 19.89
C SER A 309 -32.57 16.87 19.91
N LEU A 310 -33.10 17.32 21.02
CA LEU A 310 -33.59 18.69 21.26
C LEU A 310 -33.04 19.19 22.61
N VAL A 311 -32.47 20.37 22.60
CA VAL A 311 -31.99 21.03 23.83
C VAL A 311 -32.78 22.30 24.02
N PRO A 312 -33.43 22.49 25.21
CA PRO A 312 -34.12 23.73 25.52
C PRO A 312 -33.17 24.94 25.52
N GLN A 313 -33.67 26.13 25.30
CA GLN A 313 -32.90 27.35 25.36
C GLN A 313 -32.18 27.45 26.74
N GLY A 314 -30.85 27.58 26.71
CA GLY A 314 -30.00 27.58 27.91
C GLY A 314 -29.67 26.20 28.49
N GLY A 315 -30.12 25.11 27.86
CA GLY A 315 -29.79 23.76 28.27
C GLY A 315 -28.40 23.30 27.74
N SER A 316 -27.87 22.24 28.36
CA SER A 316 -26.61 21.60 27.93
C SER A 316 -26.86 20.37 27.07
N LEU A 317 -26.09 20.20 26.00
CA LEU A 317 -26.06 18.98 25.18
C LEU A 317 -24.92 18.10 25.66
N ASN A 318 -25.23 16.90 26.15
CA ASN A 318 -24.22 15.89 26.44
C ASN A 318 -23.94 15.09 25.19
N VAL A 319 -22.68 15.07 24.79
CA VAL A 319 -22.19 14.33 23.64
C VAL A 319 -21.17 13.31 24.12
N GLN A 320 -21.41 12.03 23.78
CA GLN A 320 -20.42 10.98 24.00
C GLN A 320 -19.72 10.67 22.69
N VAL A 321 -18.39 10.83 22.66
CA VAL A 321 -17.55 10.52 21.49
C VAL A 321 -16.57 9.45 21.88
N LYS A 322 -16.52 8.35 21.11
CA LYS A 322 -15.42 7.38 21.17
C LYS A 322 -14.63 7.45 19.88
N ALA A 323 -13.32 7.49 20.00
CA ALA A 323 -12.39 7.42 18.88
C ALA A 323 -11.43 6.25 19.10
N LYS A 324 -11.06 5.58 18.00
CA LYS A 324 -10.08 4.48 17.99
C LYS A 324 -9.01 4.79 16.96
N LYS A 325 -7.74 4.64 17.37
CA LYS A 325 -6.60 4.51 16.46
C LYS A 325 -6.47 3.04 16.07
N ILE A 326 -6.23 2.77 14.81
CA ILE A 326 -5.89 1.42 14.32
C ILE A 326 -4.36 1.34 14.28
N ASP A 327 -3.82 0.48 15.09
CA ASP A 327 -2.37 0.18 15.16
C ASP A 327 -1.93 -0.72 14.01
#